data_8e38d572a327dd1b5281bd5411ee7a68
#
_entry.id   8e38d572a327dd1b5281bd5411ee7a68
#
_cell.length_a   1.000
_cell.length_b   1.000
_cell.length_c   1.000
_cell.angle_alpha   90.00
_cell.angle_beta   90.00
_cell.angle_gamma   90.00
#
_symmetry.space_group_name_H-M   'P 1'
#
loop_
_entity.id
_entity.type
_entity.pdbx_description
1 polymer ?
#
loop_
_entity_poly.entity_id
_entity_poly.type
_entity_poly.pdbx_seq_one_letter_code
_entity_poly.pdbx_strand_id
1 'polypeptide(L)'
;MDGPAFVLADALTKLQEDDLDIEDEVLVDAQDAQTQLAAVTRVVDAVAHSCTAVQDAATFTYAQSCIKYVGHLEPDTAHRLLDAILSGFSGLLDELADTDATATSALAEPLERYAFLLQWLIQLLEKHRDTFARPKTSARGARTDGAWSWAASLPTVLGVLAKALRTVSERLWSSAAMRDTFVSRCILRPVMLLQENEAYLKVAPVKLGLFKVTCLAVKLHGQAFNVQTSIMQSLQYYEHLAEPMAELLSVLRVEFDVARLGEDVLRELAAKSFTGLDSKSPRSYGRFLVRMAELNPHSVLKQISLLQKHQDSESYPMRNAMIEVQGLLIKSLALHPDLGATDVPADGDDDTPAHRKQIDAFFERLLERFLDVTTFVRTRAVQVCNGLCDLPAAFPAQRLRMTELAVQALEDKSSHVRRHAILLLVKLILTHPYGALYGGELSMDAWSERHAAVQSRLEQAEAVLTRPLTDEEGTAEADVSQSDLAPPAMSSADQEQLVQLRLTHTYCTDALKFMTCLERGVPILVQLLASTNKAEVLASMEFFRVAYEYKIHGAIDGVRAMIHLIWTKDLSLIHI
;
A
#
# COMPACT_ATOMS: atom_id res chain seq x y z
N MET A 1 -8.27 27.68 51.57
CA MET A 1 -9.14 26.49 51.46
C MET A 1 -8.78 25.87 50.14
N ASP A 2 -8.10 24.74 50.23
CA ASP A 2 -7.71 23.99 49.01
C ASP A 2 -9.00 23.44 48.39
N GLY A 3 -9.34 23.96 47.21
CA GLY A 3 -10.44 23.43 46.40
C GLY A 3 -10.14 21.95 46.02
N PRO A 4 -11.13 21.20 45.56
CA PRO A 4 -10.91 19.81 45.15
C PRO A 4 -9.78 19.75 44.11
N ALA A 5 -8.80 18.85 44.34
CA ALA A 5 -7.68 18.67 43.43
C ALA A 5 -8.21 18.37 41.99
N PHE A 6 -7.57 18.96 40.99
CA PHE A 6 -7.95 18.76 39.60
C PHE A 6 -7.70 17.27 39.20
N VAL A 7 -8.75 16.60 38.72
CA VAL A 7 -8.68 15.23 38.22
C VAL A 7 -8.96 15.23 36.72
N LEU A 8 -7.96 14.96 35.92
CA LEU A 8 -8.02 15.00 34.46
C LEU A 8 -9.14 14.11 33.88
N ALA A 9 -9.30 12.90 34.40
CA ALA A 9 -10.30 11.95 33.90
C ALA A 9 -11.74 12.46 34.08
N ASP A 10 -12.02 13.10 35.23
CA ASP A 10 -13.33 13.65 35.53
C ASP A 10 -13.63 14.89 34.69
N ALA A 11 -12.64 15.79 34.52
CA ALA A 11 -12.75 16.98 33.67
C ALA A 11 -13.01 16.60 32.21
N LEU A 12 -12.32 15.58 31.68
CA LEU A 12 -12.53 15.07 30.32
C LEU A 12 -13.90 14.40 30.15
N THR A 13 -14.41 13.73 31.17
CA THR A 13 -15.74 13.11 31.13
C THR A 13 -16.84 14.17 31.13
N LYS A 14 -16.75 15.15 32.03
CA LYS A 14 -17.68 16.30 32.06
C LYS A 14 -17.69 17.07 30.74
N LEU A 15 -16.51 17.27 30.14
CA LEU A 15 -16.40 17.90 28.81
C LEU A 15 -17.10 17.09 27.70
N GLN A 16 -17.07 15.75 27.77
CA GLN A 16 -17.74 14.89 26.79
C GLN A 16 -19.27 14.87 26.96
N GLU A 17 -19.74 14.97 28.20
CA GLU A 17 -21.17 14.98 28.54
C GLU A 17 -21.79 16.39 28.38
N ASP A 18 -20.98 17.38 27.95
CA ASP A 18 -21.37 18.81 27.86
C ASP A 18 -21.83 19.39 29.20
N ASP A 19 -21.36 18.80 30.31
CA ASP A 19 -21.69 19.11 31.71
C ASP A 19 -20.53 19.80 32.43
N LEU A 20 -19.66 20.50 31.66
CA LEU A 20 -18.55 21.27 32.23
C LEU A 20 -19.06 22.63 32.73
N ASP A 21 -19.37 22.68 34.03
CA ASP A 21 -19.72 23.94 34.71
C ASP A 21 -18.44 24.72 35.07
N ILE A 22 -18.37 25.98 34.62
CA ILE A 22 -17.23 26.85 34.85
C ILE A 22 -17.67 27.88 35.90
N GLU A 23 -17.14 27.74 37.12
CA GLU A 23 -17.37 28.71 38.19
C GLU A 23 -16.82 30.09 37.75
N ASP A 24 -17.58 31.18 38.00
CA ASP A 24 -17.21 32.53 37.59
C ASP A 24 -16.96 32.75 36.09
N GLU A 25 -17.84 32.26 35.22
CA GLU A 25 -17.74 32.42 33.77
C GLU A 25 -17.69 33.90 33.36
N VAL A 26 -16.56 34.31 32.77
CA VAL A 26 -16.23 35.73 32.51
C VAL A 26 -16.76 36.24 31.16
N LEU A 27 -17.13 35.36 30.22
CA LEU A 27 -17.43 35.70 28.82
C LEU A 27 -18.89 35.37 28.42
N VAL A 28 -19.82 35.35 29.36
CA VAL A 28 -21.19 34.84 29.13
C VAL A 28 -21.94 35.57 28.01
N ASP A 29 -21.64 36.86 27.73
CA ASP A 29 -22.33 37.66 26.70
C ASP A 29 -21.37 38.54 25.85
N ALA A 30 -20.12 38.15 25.70
CA ALA A 30 -19.11 39.00 25.06
C ALA A 30 -19.31 39.12 23.55
N GLN A 31 -20.19 39.97 23.11
CA GLN A 31 -20.21 40.51 21.75
C GLN A 31 -19.16 41.62 21.55
N ASP A 32 -18.52 42.07 22.64
CA ASP A 32 -17.52 43.14 22.61
C ASP A 32 -16.10 42.59 22.46
N ALA A 33 -15.48 42.88 21.32
CA ALA A 33 -14.12 42.45 20.99
C ALA A 33 -13.06 42.96 22.01
N GLN A 34 -13.30 44.12 22.68
CA GLN A 34 -12.38 44.63 23.69
C GLN A 34 -12.40 43.80 24.96
N THR A 35 -13.57 43.36 25.41
CA THR A 35 -13.72 42.48 26.58
C THR A 35 -13.10 41.12 26.32
N GLN A 36 -13.30 40.54 25.12
CA GLN A 36 -12.69 39.31 24.71
C GLN A 36 -11.15 39.41 24.68
N LEU A 37 -10.62 40.48 24.07
CA LEU A 37 -9.19 40.74 24.02
C LEU A 37 -8.59 40.93 25.43
N ALA A 38 -9.27 41.64 26.31
CA ALA A 38 -8.82 41.83 27.70
C ALA A 38 -8.75 40.50 28.47
N ALA A 39 -9.75 39.63 28.32
CA ALA A 39 -9.76 38.33 28.97
C ALA A 39 -8.62 37.43 28.46
N VAL A 40 -8.42 37.37 27.14
CA VAL A 40 -7.29 36.59 26.54
C VAL A 40 -5.95 37.18 26.95
N THR A 41 -5.79 38.53 26.96
CA THR A 41 -4.55 39.18 27.39
C THR A 41 -4.20 38.84 28.84
N ARG A 42 -5.18 38.74 29.72
CA ARG A 42 -4.94 38.32 31.12
C ARG A 42 -4.37 36.92 31.20
N VAL A 43 -4.86 35.97 30.40
CA VAL A 43 -4.31 34.61 30.33
C VAL A 43 -2.90 34.62 29.75
N VAL A 44 -2.67 35.38 28.66
CA VAL A 44 -1.37 35.55 28.03
C VAL A 44 -0.33 36.10 29.01
N ASP A 45 -0.67 37.17 29.75
CA ASP A 45 0.23 37.82 30.71
C ASP A 45 0.55 36.88 31.88
N ALA A 46 -0.43 36.12 32.39
CA ALA A 46 -0.23 35.17 33.46
C ALA A 46 0.73 34.04 33.02
N VAL A 47 0.50 33.47 31.85
CA VAL A 47 1.35 32.39 31.29
C VAL A 47 2.76 32.90 30.94
N ALA A 48 2.87 34.12 30.41
CA ALA A 48 4.16 34.74 30.11
C ALA A 48 4.98 35.01 31.40
N HIS A 49 4.33 35.24 32.53
CA HIS A 49 5.00 35.44 33.81
C HIS A 49 5.50 34.13 34.43
N SER A 50 4.71 33.05 34.34
CA SER A 50 5.09 31.71 34.81
C SER A 50 4.40 30.60 34.03
N CYS A 51 5.16 29.58 33.62
CA CYS A 51 4.60 28.40 32.99
C CYS A 51 3.69 27.58 33.92
N THR A 52 3.78 27.76 35.26
CA THR A 52 2.92 27.13 36.26
C THR A 52 1.67 27.92 36.56
N ALA A 53 1.43 29.08 35.91
CA ALA A 53 0.29 29.97 36.17
C ALA A 53 -1.10 29.31 36.10
N VAL A 54 -1.22 28.20 35.31
CA VAL A 54 -2.49 27.42 35.23
C VAL A 54 -2.83 26.67 36.54
N GLN A 55 -1.94 26.62 37.54
CA GLN A 55 -2.27 26.10 38.87
C GLN A 55 -3.18 27.06 39.64
N ASP A 56 -3.08 28.37 39.36
CA ASP A 56 -4.00 29.32 39.91
C ASP A 56 -5.42 29.10 39.37
N ALA A 57 -6.37 28.89 40.27
CA ALA A 57 -7.76 28.60 39.93
C ALA A 57 -8.37 29.68 39.03
N ALA A 58 -8.10 30.98 39.32
CA ALA A 58 -8.63 32.09 38.54
C ALA A 58 -8.07 32.07 37.11
N THR A 59 -6.78 31.88 36.90
CA THR A 59 -6.15 31.79 35.58
C THR A 59 -6.68 30.61 34.79
N PHE A 60 -6.87 29.45 35.42
CA PHE A 60 -7.43 28.28 34.79
C PHE A 60 -8.87 28.47 34.35
N THR A 61 -9.75 29.07 35.21
CA THR A 61 -11.14 29.41 34.90
C THR A 61 -11.22 30.40 33.74
N TYR A 62 -10.37 31.45 33.73
CA TYR A 62 -10.32 32.40 32.62
C TYR A 62 -9.92 31.71 31.31
N ALA A 63 -8.94 30.82 31.32
CA ALA A 63 -8.53 30.05 30.14
C ALA A 63 -9.67 29.16 29.63
N GLN A 64 -10.38 28.48 30.52
CA GLN A 64 -11.56 27.66 30.17
C GLN A 64 -12.67 28.50 29.53
N SER A 65 -12.99 29.67 30.12
CA SER A 65 -14.00 30.57 29.56
C SER A 65 -13.61 31.07 28.17
N CYS A 66 -12.36 31.49 27.97
CA CYS A 66 -11.85 31.89 26.63
C CYS A 66 -11.96 30.77 25.61
N ILE A 67 -11.64 29.51 25.98
CA ILE A 67 -11.74 28.36 25.09
C ILE A 67 -13.20 28.06 24.76
N LYS A 68 -14.09 28.04 25.74
CA LYS A 68 -15.52 27.76 25.54
C LYS A 68 -16.13 28.64 24.44
N TYR A 69 -15.74 29.91 24.42
CA TYR A 69 -16.25 30.90 23.46
C TYR A 69 -15.30 31.19 22.28
N VAL A 70 -14.32 30.34 22.02
CA VAL A 70 -13.31 30.55 20.96
C VAL A 70 -13.94 30.81 19.59
N GLY A 71 -15.08 30.20 19.28
CA GLY A 71 -15.79 30.39 18.01
C GLY A 71 -16.28 31.82 17.75
N HIS A 72 -16.35 32.65 18.80
CA HIS A 72 -16.75 34.05 18.73
C HIS A 72 -15.56 35.02 18.77
N LEU A 73 -14.34 34.50 19.01
CA LEU A 73 -13.13 35.32 19.04
C LEU A 73 -12.70 35.74 17.64
N GLU A 74 -12.09 36.93 17.54
CA GLU A 74 -11.38 37.31 16.33
C GLU A 74 -10.19 36.38 16.08
N PRO A 75 -9.83 36.09 14.81
CA PRO A 75 -8.74 35.17 14.48
C PRO A 75 -7.40 35.47 15.16
N ASP A 76 -7.03 36.73 15.26
CA ASP A 76 -5.78 37.16 15.92
C ASP A 76 -5.85 36.97 17.44
N THR A 77 -7.01 37.14 18.05
CA THR A 77 -7.22 36.91 19.50
C THR A 77 -7.20 35.42 19.82
N ALA A 78 -7.82 34.58 18.96
CA ALA A 78 -7.76 33.12 19.07
C ALA A 78 -6.32 32.60 18.89
N HIS A 79 -5.55 33.21 17.98
CA HIS A 79 -4.13 32.89 17.79
C HIS A 79 -3.31 33.18 19.06
N ARG A 80 -3.50 34.34 19.67
CA ARG A 80 -2.79 34.69 20.93
C ARG A 80 -3.11 33.72 22.06
N LEU A 81 -4.37 33.28 22.17
CA LEU A 81 -4.77 32.28 23.15
C LEU A 81 -4.06 30.93 22.89
N LEU A 82 -4.04 30.48 21.63
CA LEU A 82 -3.36 29.25 21.22
C LEU A 82 -1.86 29.34 21.53
N ASP A 83 -1.21 30.45 21.16
CA ASP A 83 0.24 30.63 21.37
C ASP A 83 0.58 30.66 22.87
N ALA A 84 -0.26 31.29 23.71
CA ALA A 84 -0.06 31.28 25.13
C ALA A 84 -0.15 29.88 25.74
N ILE A 85 -1.17 29.09 25.36
CA ILE A 85 -1.32 27.71 25.86
C ILE A 85 -0.17 26.82 25.36
N LEU A 86 0.23 26.93 24.08
CA LEU A 86 1.35 26.18 23.53
C LEU A 86 2.69 26.55 24.19
N SER A 87 2.92 27.86 24.43
CA SER A 87 4.13 28.36 25.06
C SER A 87 4.23 27.90 26.51
N GLY A 88 3.15 28.02 27.29
CA GLY A 88 3.10 27.55 28.67
C GLY A 88 3.30 26.04 28.78
N PHE A 89 2.62 25.27 27.93
CA PHE A 89 2.78 23.81 27.87
C PHE A 89 4.22 23.42 27.49
N SER A 90 4.79 24.07 26.46
CA SER A 90 6.18 23.83 26.04
C SER A 90 7.19 24.22 27.12
N GLY A 91 6.96 25.33 27.83
CA GLY A 91 7.80 25.77 28.95
C GLY A 91 7.81 24.77 30.10
N LEU A 92 6.65 24.22 30.48
CA LEU A 92 6.55 23.15 31.46
C LEU A 92 7.28 21.87 31.03
N LEU A 93 7.22 21.54 29.74
CA LEU A 93 7.95 20.38 29.21
C LEU A 93 9.47 20.58 29.25
N ASP A 94 9.96 21.82 29.06
CA ASP A 94 11.38 22.14 29.22
C ASP A 94 11.79 22.06 30.70
N GLU A 95 11.00 22.62 31.59
CA GLU A 95 11.22 22.52 33.04
C GLU A 95 11.22 21.05 33.51
N LEU A 96 10.29 20.24 32.99
CA LEU A 96 10.24 18.80 33.29
C LEU A 96 11.48 18.05 32.78
N ALA A 97 12.04 18.45 31.65
CA ALA A 97 13.26 17.84 31.11
C ALA A 97 14.51 18.17 31.96
N ASP A 98 14.54 19.33 32.59
CA ASP A 98 15.64 19.81 33.38
C ASP A 98 15.51 19.45 34.90
N THR A 99 14.35 18.95 35.32
CA THR A 99 14.02 18.68 36.73
C THR A 99 14.47 17.27 37.16
N ASP A 100 15.07 17.19 38.37
CA ASP A 100 15.46 15.91 38.99
C ASP A 100 14.23 15.04 39.31
N ALA A 101 14.47 13.70 39.30
CA ALA A 101 13.42 12.67 39.43
C ALA A 101 12.54 12.77 40.70
N THR A 102 12.96 13.51 41.73
CA THR A 102 12.23 13.66 42.99
C THR A 102 11.18 14.79 42.98
N ALA A 103 11.34 15.78 42.10
CA ALA A 103 10.45 16.93 42.00
C ALA A 103 9.43 16.83 40.84
N THR A 104 9.56 15.82 40.01
CA THR A 104 8.73 15.63 38.81
C THR A 104 7.23 15.50 39.10
N SER A 105 6.82 14.92 40.21
CA SER A 105 5.40 14.73 40.56
C SER A 105 4.63 16.04 40.77
N ALA A 106 5.32 17.11 41.19
CA ALA A 106 4.70 18.42 41.39
C ALA A 106 4.30 19.10 40.06
N LEU A 107 4.93 18.72 38.94
CA LEU A 107 4.64 19.23 37.61
C LEU A 107 3.51 18.47 36.90
N ALA A 108 3.02 17.36 37.47
CA ALA A 108 1.98 16.54 36.85
C ALA A 108 0.67 17.30 36.69
N GLU A 109 0.18 17.95 37.73
CA GLU A 109 -1.10 18.68 37.70
C GLU A 109 -1.11 19.86 36.71
N PRO A 110 -0.13 20.78 36.70
CA PRO A 110 -0.12 21.85 35.71
C PRO A 110 0.02 21.29 34.26
N LEU A 111 0.75 20.19 34.07
CA LEU A 111 0.86 19.54 32.77
C LEU A 111 -0.49 18.96 32.31
N GLU A 112 -1.23 18.33 33.22
CA GLU A 112 -2.58 17.80 32.93
C GLU A 112 -3.56 18.92 32.62
N ARG A 113 -3.50 20.07 33.31
CA ARG A 113 -4.33 21.21 33.04
C ARG A 113 -4.06 21.81 31.65
N TYR A 114 -2.78 21.98 31.26
CA TYR A 114 -2.46 22.44 29.90
C TYR A 114 -2.89 21.46 28.83
N ALA A 115 -2.67 20.17 29.04
CA ALA A 115 -3.07 19.14 28.10
C ALA A 115 -4.60 19.11 27.91
N PHE A 116 -5.36 19.29 29.00
CA PHE A 116 -6.81 19.43 28.97
C PHE A 116 -7.25 20.66 28.16
N LEU A 117 -6.68 21.85 28.44
CA LEU A 117 -6.98 23.08 27.74
C LEU A 117 -6.63 22.97 26.24
N LEU A 118 -5.45 22.43 25.93
CA LEU A 118 -4.97 22.29 24.56
C LEU A 118 -5.86 21.33 23.74
N GLN A 119 -6.20 20.15 24.29
CA GLN A 119 -7.07 19.21 23.58
C GLN A 119 -8.45 19.79 23.32
N TRP A 120 -9.03 20.51 24.29
CA TRP A 120 -10.33 21.18 24.15
C TRP A 120 -10.27 22.31 23.11
N LEU A 121 -9.23 23.14 23.17
CA LEU A 121 -8.98 24.18 22.17
C LEU A 121 -8.84 23.64 20.76
N ILE A 122 -8.07 22.55 20.55
CA ILE A 122 -7.94 21.89 19.25
C ILE A 122 -9.29 21.41 18.73
N GLN A 123 -10.12 20.80 19.57
CA GLN A 123 -11.46 20.33 19.17
C GLN A 123 -12.36 21.48 18.73
N LEU A 124 -12.37 22.60 19.45
CA LEU A 124 -13.19 23.74 19.11
C LEU A 124 -12.67 24.51 17.89
N LEU A 125 -11.36 24.68 17.76
CA LEU A 125 -10.76 25.28 16.56
C LEU A 125 -11.05 24.46 15.30
N GLU A 126 -11.03 23.13 15.40
CA GLU A 126 -11.41 22.25 14.28
C GLU A 126 -12.92 22.33 14.00
N LYS A 127 -13.76 22.39 15.03
CA LYS A 127 -15.22 22.60 14.89
C LYS A 127 -15.55 23.92 14.18
N HIS A 128 -14.80 24.96 14.48
CA HIS A 128 -14.97 26.32 13.91
C HIS A 128 -13.95 26.65 12.81
N ARG A 129 -13.36 25.62 12.16
CA ARG A 129 -12.28 25.77 11.18
C ARG A 129 -12.61 26.74 10.04
N ASP A 130 -13.88 26.81 9.63
CA ASP A 130 -14.31 27.69 8.53
C ASP A 130 -14.21 29.17 8.91
N THR A 131 -14.44 29.50 10.20
CA THR A 131 -14.25 30.85 10.75
C THR A 131 -12.77 31.24 10.76
N PHE A 132 -11.89 30.29 11.07
CA PHE A 132 -10.43 30.46 11.13
C PHE A 132 -9.70 30.04 9.84
N ALA A 133 -10.43 29.87 8.73
CA ALA A 133 -9.85 29.61 7.43
C ALA A 133 -9.27 30.92 6.84
N ARG A 134 -8.17 30.77 6.07
CA ARG A 134 -7.61 31.91 5.35
C ARG A 134 -8.66 32.50 4.40
N PRO A 135 -8.95 33.81 4.47
CA PRO A 135 -9.96 34.40 3.59
C PRO A 135 -9.61 34.14 2.13
N LYS A 136 -10.55 33.54 1.38
CA LYS A 136 -10.42 33.40 -0.06
C LYS A 136 -10.30 34.79 -0.64
N THR A 137 -9.20 35.09 -1.35
CA THR A 137 -8.93 36.37 -1.98
C THR A 137 -10.20 36.94 -2.63
N SER A 138 -10.67 38.08 -2.12
CA SER A 138 -11.73 38.84 -2.78
C SER A 138 -11.19 39.29 -4.14
N ALA A 139 -12.05 39.36 -5.17
CA ALA A 139 -11.75 39.66 -6.58
C ALA A 139 -11.05 41.03 -6.86
N ARG A 140 -10.52 41.69 -5.86
CA ARG A 140 -9.71 42.91 -5.95
C ARG A 140 -8.40 42.69 -5.19
N GLY A 141 -7.44 42.05 -5.77
CA GLY A 141 -5.98 42.17 -5.62
C GLY A 141 -5.31 42.64 -4.32
N ALA A 142 -5.98 42.75 -3.20
CA ALA A 142 -5.38 43.03 -1.92
C ALA A 142 -4.83 41.72 -1.32
N ARG A 143 -3.53 41.54 -1.39
CA ARG A 143 -2.80 40.56 -0.61
C ARG A 143 -3.01 40.85 0.87
N THR A 144 -3.84 40.06 1.54
CA THR A 144 -3.86 39.98 3.01
C THR A 144 -2.70 39.05 3.44
N ASP A 145 -1.48 39.55 3.28
CA ASP A 145 -0.25 38.84 3.67
C ASP A 145 -0.07 38.92 5.21
N GLY A 146 -0.99 38.42 6.00
CA GLY A 146 -0.84 38.49 7.44
C GLY A 146 -1.98 37.86 8.25
N ALA A 147 -3.09 37.49 7.62
CA ALA A 147 -4.19 36.88 8.37
C ALA A 147 -3.81 35.47 8.83
N TRP A 148 -3.88 35.25 10.14
CA TRP A 148 -3.68 33.93 10.74
C TRP A 148 -4.70 32.90 10.22
N SER A 149 -4.32 31.64 10.18
CA SER A 149 -5.23 30.54 9.91
C SER A 149 -4.90 29.33 10.78
N TRP A 150 -5.92 28.66 11.26
CA TRP A 150 -5.77 27.44 12.08
C TRP A 150 -4.88 26.38 11.40
N ALA A 151 -5.10 26.12 10.12
CA ALA A 151 -4.32 25.13 9.38
C ALA A 151 -2.81 25.44 9.34
N ALA A 152 -2.43 26.72 9.39
CA ALA A 152 -1.01 27.12 9.40
C ALA A 152 -0.34 26.86 10.75
N SER A 153 -1.09 26.82 11.86
CA SER A 153 -0.58 26.55 13.21
C SER A 153 -0.41 25.05 13.51
N LEU A 154 -1.01 24.18 12.72
CA LEU A 154 -0.98 22.73 12.98
C LEU A 154 0.44 22.13 13.09
N PRO A 155 1.44 22.50 12.26
CA PRO A 155 2.78 21.98 12.44
C PRO A 155 3.40 22.31 13.81
N THR A 156 3.15 23.50 14.33
CA THR A 156 3.60 23.95 15.65
C THR A 156 2.91 23.15 16.76
N VAL A 157 1.58 23.04 16.70
CA VAL A 157 0.79 22.25 17.65
C VAL A 157 1.29 20.81 17.70
N LEU A 158 1.44 20.15 16.53
CA LEU A 158 1.92 18.78 16.44
C LEU A 158 3.38 18.63 16.92
N GLY A 159 4.18 19.66 16.72
CA GLY A 159 5.54 19.73 17.26
C GLY A 159 5.57 19.69 18.78
N VAL A 160 4.70 20.47 19.44
CA VAL A 160 4.58 20.50 20.91
C VAL A 160 4.02 19.19 21.45
N LEU A 161 3.00 18.58 20.80
CA LEU A 161 2.47 17.27 21.17
C LEU A 161 3.53 16.17 21.03
N ALA A 162 4.35 16.21 19.99
CA ALA A 162 5.46 15.28 19.80
C ALA A 162 6.55 15.47 20.86
N LYS A 163 6.82 16.72 21.30
CA LYS A 163 7.72 17.05 22.40
C LYS A 163 7.18 16.47 23.71
N ALA A 164 5.90 16.66 24.00
CA ALA A 164 5.26 16.10 25.19
C ALA A 164 5.46 14.59 25.31
N LEU A 165 5.19 13.83 24.24
CA LEU A 165 5.38 12.37 24.22
C LEU A 165 6.83 11.92 24.43
N ARG A 166 7.82 12.74 24.13
CA ARG A 166 9.23 12.42 24.36
C ARG A 166 9.69 12.75 25.78
N THR A 167 9.16 13.81 26.35
CA THR A 167 9.57 14.33 27.65
C THR A 167 8.86 13.60 28.80
N VAL A 168 7.59 13.25 28.60
CA VAL A 168 6.76 12.61 29.62
C VAL A 168 7.25 11.18 29.90
N SER A 169 7.52 10.89 31.16
CA SER A 169 7.98 9.58 31.63
C SER A 169 6.95 8.91 32.54
N GLU A 170 7.11 7.62 32.77
CA GLU A 170 6.25 6.83 33.68
C GLU A 170 6.27 7.34 35.12
N ARG A 171 7.32 8.05 35.50
CA ARG A 171 7.55 8.54 36.89
C ARG A 171 6.66 9.75 37.23
N LEU A 172 6.07 10.39 36.24
CA LEU A 172 5.25 11.58 36.45
C LEU A 172 3.94 11.26 37.18
N TRP A 173 3.40 10.07 37.00
CA TRP A 173 2.11 9.65 37.57
C TRP A 173 2.25 8.48 38.52
N SER A 174 1.36 8.47 39.53
CA SER A 174 1.28 7.36 40.49
C SER A 174 0.71 6.07 39.90
N SER A 175 0.01 6.14 38.77
CA SER A 175 -0.58 4.98 38.11
C SER A 175 -0.46 5.03 36.58
N ALA A 176 -0.34 3.86 35.98
CA ALA A 176 -0.34 3.72 34.50
C ALA A 176 -1.64 4.23 33.87
N ALA A 177 -2.80 4.10 34.57
CA ALA A 177 -4.08 4.56 34.07
C ALA A 177 -4.13 6.08 33.87
N MET A 178 -3.50 6.87 34.75
CA MET A 178 -3.42 8.32 34.60
C MET A 178 -2.61 8.71 33.35
N ARG A 179 -1.43 8.08 33.16
CA ARG A 179 -0.60 8.26 31.98
C ARG A 179 -1.39 7.89 30.71
N ASP A 180 -2.06 6.74 30.72
CA ASP A 180 -2.81 6.28 29.57
C ASP A 180 -3.97 7.21 29.23
N THR A 181 -4.64 7.78 30.23
CA THR A 181 -5.66 8.81 30.06
C THR A 181 -5.08 10.08 29.43
N PHE A 182 -3.94 10.56 29.95
CA PHE A 182 -3.25 11.73 29.40
C PHE A 182 -2.87 11.51 27.93
N VAL A 183 -2.19 10.41 27.59
CA VAL A 183 -1.72 10.15 26.24
C VAL A 183 -2.88 9.86 25.28
N SER A 184 -3.83 9.00 25.66
CA SER A 184 -4.91 8.58 24.77
C SER A 184 -5.95 9.67 24.54
N ARG A 185 -6.36 10.38 25.60
CA ARG A 185 -7.47 11.34 25.51
C ARG A 185 -7.01 12.77 25.19
N CYS A 186 -5.87 13.24 25.75
CA CYS A 186 -5.40 14.61 25.52
C CYS A 186 -4.48 14.73 24.30
N ILE A 187 -3.75 13.69 23.90
CA ILE A 187 -2.82 13.77 22.77
C ILE A 187 -3.34 13.01 21.55
N LEU A 188 -3.64 11.70 21.66
CA LEU A 188 -4.02 10.90 20.50
C LEU A 188 -5.39 11.26 19.94
N ARG A 189 -6.40 11.47 20.80
CA ARG A 189 -7.76 11.76 20.35
C ARG A 189 -7.85 13.03 19.48
N PRO A 190 -7.24 14.17 19.85
CA PRO A 190 -7.17 15.34 18.96
C PRO A 190 -6.45 15.06 17.65
N VAL A 191 -5.35 14.29 17.68
CA VAL A 191 -4.60 13.93 16.47
C VAL A 191 -5.43 13.06 15.55
N MET A 192 -6.20 12.12 16.08
CA MET A 192 -7.13 11.29 15.30
C MET A 192 -8.24 12.14 14.66
N LEU A 193 -8.80 13.11 15.40
CA LEU A 193 -9.77 14.05 14.84
C LEU A 193 -9.18 14.86 13.67
N LEU A 194 -7.96 15.35 13.80
CA LEU A 194 -7.29 16.08 12.73
C LEU A 194 -6.99 15.20 11.52
N GLN A 195 -6.72 13.90 11.71
CA GLN A 195 -6.51 12.94 10.61
C GLN A 195 -7.76 12.72 9.75
N GLU A 196 -8.96 12.89 10.28
CA GLU A 196 -10.20 12.74 9.52
C GLU A 196 -10.33 13.77 8.39
N ASN A 197 -9.62 14.89 8.48
CA ASN A 197 -9.67 15.94 7.48
C ASN A 197 -8.69 15.68 6.34
N GLU A 198 -9.22 15.35 5.16
CA GLU A 198 -8.44 15.07 3.95
C GLU A 198 -7.50 16.22 3.55
N ALA A 199 -7.89 17.48 3.81
CA ALA A 199 -7.09 18.65 3.45
C ALA A 199 -5.75 18.67 4.21
N TYR A 200 -5.72 18.24 5.46
CA TYR A 200 -4.51 18.20 6.28
C TYR A 200 -3.53 17.12 5.82
N LEU A 201 -4.04 15.98 5.36
CA LEU A 201 -3.22 14.90 4.85
C LEU A 201 -2.55 15.23 3.49
N LYS A 202 -3.04 16.24 2.77
CA LYS A 202 -2.41 16.75 1.55
C LYS A 202 -1.24 17.69 1.82
N VAL A 203 -1.14 18.22 3.05
CA VAL A 203 -0.06 19.12 3.47
C VAL A 203 1.04 18.31 4.14
N ALA A 204 2.18 18.13 3.48
CA ALA A 204 3.26 17.25 3.93
C ALA A 204 3.73 17.51 5.38
N PRO A 205 4.00 18.75 5.85
CA PRO A 205 4.41 19.00 7.23
C PRO A 205 3.36 18.57 8.26
N VAL A 206 2.07 18.79 7.96
CA VAL A 206 0.97 18.39 8.86
C VAL A 206 0.85 16.87 8.89
N LYS A 207 0.82 16.21 7.73
CA LYS A 207 0.76 14.75 7.61
C LYS A 207 1.89 14.07 8.39
N LEU A 208 3.12 14.51 8.19
CA LEU A 208 4.29 13.97 8.89
C LEU A 208 4.22 14.23 10.40
N GLY A 209 3.72 15.40 10.81
CA GLY A 209 3.50 15.72 12.22
C GLY A 209 2.48 14.79 12.87
N LEU A 210 1.33 14.54 12.22
CA LEU A 210 0.30 13.61 12.67
C LEU A 210 0.87 12.19 12.82
N PHE A 211 1.62 11.72 11.83
CA PHE A 211 2.26 10.40 11.88
C PHE A 211 3.28 10.30 13.01
N LYS A 212 4.12 11.32 13.17
CA LYS A 212 5.13 11.36 14.22
C LYS A 212 4.55 11.27 15.61
N VAL A 213 3.47 12.03 15.90
CA VAL A 213 2.79 11.97 17.21
C VAL A 213 2.21 10.57 17.45
N THR A 214 1.50 10.01 16.47
CA THR A 214 0.93 8.66 16.57
C THR A 214 2.01 7.59 16.78
N CYS A 215 3.10 7.64 16.02
CA CYS A 215 4.21 6.69 16.14
C CYS A 215 4.91 6.78 17.51
N LEU A 216 5.12 7.99 18.04
CA LEU A 216 5.70 8.19 19.36
C LEU A 216 4.79 7.63 20.46
N ALA A 217 3.48 7.84 20.37
CA ALA A 217 2.52 7.28 21.31
C ALA A 217 2.54 5.74 21.32
N VAL A 218 2.67 5.12 20.16
CA VAL A 218 2.80 3.65 20.05
C VAL A 218 4.13 3.16 20.63
N LYS A 219 5.25 3.80 20.27
CA LYS A 219 6.59 3.33 20.64
C LYS A 219 6.90 3.55 22.11
N LEU A 220 6.58 4.75 22.64
CA LEU A 220 7.01 5.16 23.99
C LEU A 220 5.95 4.91 25.07
N HIS A 221 4.67 4.91 24.71
CA HIS A 221 3.56 4.87 25.66
C HIS A 221 2.63 3.67 25.49
N GLY A 222 2.98 2.68 24.67
CA GLY A 222 2.22 1.43 24.54
C GLY A 222 0.82 1.57 23.96
N GLN A 223 0.52 2.65 23.24
CA GLN A 223 -0.81 2.96 22.70
C GLN A 223 -1.17 2.16 21.42
N ALA A 224 -0.52 1.01 21.20
CA ALA A 224 -0.72 0.20 20.00
C ALA A 224 -2.18 -0.22 19.79
N PHE A 225 -2.87 -0.66 20.86
CA PHE A 225 -4.27 -1.10 20.78
C PHE A 225 -5.22 0.04 20.40
N ASN A 226 -5.05 1.23 21.00
CA ASN A 226 -5.88 2.39 20.70
C ASN A 226 -5.70 2.85 19.26
N VAL A 227 -4.44 2.85 18.76
CA VAL A 227 -4.14 3.19 17.38
C VAL A 227 -4.66 2.12 16.40
N GLN A 228 -4.55 0.83 16.72
CA GLN A 228 -5.13 -0.25 15.92
C GLN A 228 -6.64 -0.07 15.77
N THR A 229 -7.35 0.14 16.87
CA THR A 229 -8.80 0.37 16.87
C THR A 229 -9.17 1.60 16.02
N SER A 230 -8.42 2.69 16.17
CA SER A 230 -8.63 3.90 15.38
C SER A 230 -8.40 3.67 13.89
N ILE A 231 -7.33 2.96 13.49
CA ILE A 231 -7.08 2.60 12.09
C ILE A 231 -8.25 1.78 11.54
N MET A 232 -8.70 0.75 12.27
CA MET A 232 -9.79 -0.10 11.82
C MET A 232 -11.12 0.66 11.67
N GLN A 233 -11.41 1.61 12.57
CA GLN A 233 -12.56 2.51 12.46
C GLN A 233 -12.40 3.47 11.27
N SER A 234 -11.24 4.08 11.10
CA SER A 234 -10.94 4.96 9.97
C SER A 234 -11.14 4.26 8.63
N LEU A 235 -10.65 3.03 8.48
CA LEU A 235 -10.84 2.23 7.27
C LEU A 235 -12.30 1.86 7.00
N GLN A 236 -13.12 1.78 8.04
CA GLN A 236 -14.55 1.48 7.90
C GLN A 236 -15.36 2.67 7.43
N TYR A 237 -15.04 3.88 7.90
CA TYR A 237 -15.88 5.07 7.70
C TYR A 237 -15.32 6.05 6.67
N TYR A 238 -13.98 6.11 6.48
CA TYR A 238 -13.30 7.13 5.69
C TYR A 238 -12.44 6.51 4.58
N GLU A 239 -12.94 6.51 3.35
CA GLU A 239 -12.22 5.92 2.21
C GLU A 239 -10.89 6.65 1.91
N HIS A 240 -10.80 7.96 2.16
CA HIS A 240 -9.60 8.77 1.93
C HIS A 240 -8.46 8.47 2.92
N LEU A 241 -8.75 7.80 4.05
CA LEU A 241 -7.75 7.41 5.03
C LEU A 241 -7.06 6.08 4.72
N ALA A 242 -7.54 5.32 3.73
CA ALA A 242 -7.00 4.01 3.42
C ALA A 242 -5.49 4.03 3.13
N GLU A 243 -5.05 4.87 2.21
CA GLU A 243 -3.64 4.99 1.85
C GLU A 243 -2.80 5.65 2.96
N PRO A 244 -3.23 6.77 3.60
CA PRO A 244 -2.50 7.36 4.72
C PRO A 244 -2.29 6.41 5.91
N MET A 245 -3.24 5.52 6.22
CA MET A 245 -3.07 4.56 7.31
C MET A 245 -1.99 3.50 6.98
N ALA A 246 -1.90 3.07 5.74
CA ALA A 246 -0.83 2.20 5.29
C ALA A 246 0.55 2.90 5.34
N GLU A 247 0.59 4.18 4.97
CA GLU A 247 1.81 5.00 5.06
C GLU A 247 2.23 5.23 6.52
N LEU A 248 1.29 5.49 7.44
CA LEU A 248 1.55 5.58 8.88
C LEU A 248 2.23 4.31 9.41
N LEU A 249 1.69 3.13 9.05
CA LEU A 249 2.28 1.85 9.47
C LEU A 249 3.65 1.60 8.83
N SER A 250 3.88 2.10 7.62
CA SER A 250 5.20 2.05 6.98
C SER A 250 6.22 2.93 7.72
N VAL A 251 5.86 4.17 8.05
CA VAL A 251 6.69 5.08 8.86
C VAL A 251 7.00 4.46 10.23
N LEU A 252 5.99 3.89 10.88
CA LEU A 252 6.15 3.22 12.17
C LEU A 252 7.16 2.06 12.11
N ARG A 253 7.14 1.29 11.02
CA ARG A 253 8.10 0.20 10.81
C ARG A 253 9.51 0.71 10.49
N VAL A 254 9.63 1.66 9.55
CA VAL A 254 10.94 2.08 9.01
C VAL A 254 11.66 3.03 9.95
N GLU A 255 10.97 4.04 10.51
CA GLU A 255 11.60 5.06 11.34
C GLU A 255 11.59 4.72 12.82
N PHE A 256 10.59 3.98 13.28
CA PHE A 256 10.44 3.66 14.70
C PHE A 256 10.72 2.19 15.07
N ASP A 257 10.98 1.34 14.06
CA ASP A 257 11.28 -0.10 14.23
C ASP A 257 10.17 -0.87 14.99
N VAL A 258 8.90 -0.55 14.71
CA VAL A 258 7.74 -1.23 15.28
C VAL A 258 6.91 -1.86 14.14
N ALA A 259 7.20 -3.11 13.80
CA ALA A 259 6.49 -3.85 12.75
C ALA A 259 5.17 -4.49 13.24
N ARG A 260 5.10 -4.82 14.54
CA ARG A 260 4.02 -5.64 15.12
C ARG A 260 2.63 -5.05 14.91
N LEU A 261 2.46 -3.73 15.07
CA LEU A 261 1.15 -3.09 14.90
C LEU A 261 0.59 -3.30 13.48
N GLY A 262 1.42 -3.21 12.44
CA GLY A 262 1.01 -3.48 11.07
C GLY A 262 0.55 -4.93 10.87
N GLU A 263 1.25 -5.90 11.47
CA GLU A 263 0.87 -7.31 11.42
C GLU A 263 -0.45 -7.58 12.18
N ASP A 264 -0.68 -6.92 13.32
CA ASP A 264 -1.91 -7.04 14.10
C ASP A 264 -3.12 -6.44 13.36
N VAL A 265 -2.96 -5.28 12.70
CA VAL A 265 -3.99 -4.68 11.83
C VAL A 265 -4.34 -5.61 10.67
N LEU A 266 -3.34 -6.20 10.00
CA LEU A 266 -3.57 -7.15 8.90
C LEU A 266 -4.28 -8.42 9.38
N ARG A 267 -3.97 -8.91 10.57
CA ARG A 267 -4.63 -10.07 11.20
C ARG A 267 -6.09 -9.77 11.53
N GLU A 268 -6.37 -8.60 12.10
CA GLU A 268 -7.74 -8.18 12.40
C GLU A 268 -8.56 -7.99 11.10
N LEU A 269 -7.96 -7.38 10.06
CA LEU A 269 -8.58 -7.27 8.75
C LEU A 269 -8.87 -8.65 8.16
N ALA A 270 -7.92 -9.58 8.26
CA ALA A 270 -8.13 -10.95 7.82
C ALA A 270 -9.29 -11.63 8.57
N ALA A 271 -9.60 -11.27 9.82
CA ALA A 271 -10.74 -11.82 10.56
C ALA A 271 -12.10 -11.30 10.07
N LYS A 272 -12.16 -10.15 9.39
CA LYS A 272 -13.42 -9.57 8.88
C LYS A 272 -14.02 -10.39 7.72
N SER A 273 -15.33 -10.26 7.55
CA SER A 273 -16.08 -10.78 6.39
C SER A 273 -16.75 -9.60 5.68
N PHE A 274 -16.81 -9.66 4.35
CA PHE A 274 -17.39 -8.60 3.53
C PHE A 274 -18.53 -9.19 2.70
N THR A 275 -19.72 -8.60 2.82
CA THR A 275 -20.90 -8.99 2.05
C THR A 275 -20.92 -8.30 0.68
N GLY A 276 -21.63 -8.88 -0.28
CA GLY A 276 -21.78 -8.28 -1.61
C GLY A 276 -22.58 -6.98 -1.64
N LEU A 277 -23.34 -6.69 -0.56
CA LEU A 277 -24.15 -5.46 -0.45
C LEU A 277 -23.35 -4.23 -0.03
N ASP A 278 -22.29 -4.41 0.75
CA ASP A 278 -21.40 -3.31 1.13
C ASP A 278 -20.33 -3.10 0.06
N SER A 279 -20.30 -1.91 -0.52
CA SER A 279 -19.30 -1.54 -1.52
C SER A 279 -18.26 -0.53 -1.04
N LYS A 280 -18.52 0.22 0.05
CA LYS A 280 -17.64 1.29 0.54
C LYS A 280 -16.52 0.75 1.42
N SER A 281 -16.87 0.04 2.50
CA SER A 281 -15.87 -0.53 3.40
C SER A 281 -14.88 -1.46 2.67
N PRO A 282 -15.32 -2.40 1.79
CA PRO A 282 -14.38 -3.25 1.08
C PRO A 282 -13.42 -2.50 0.16
N ARG A 283 -13.83 -1.36 -0.42
CA ARG A 283 -12.95 -0.51 -1.23
C ARG A 283 -11.87 0.13 -0.38
N SER A 284 -12.25 0.67 0.78
CA SER A 284 -11.31 1.29 1.72
C SER A 284 -10.28 0.26 2.21
N TYR A 285 -10.75 -0.89 2.71
CA TYR A 285 -9.87 -1.98 3.15
C TYR A 285 -9.00 -2.52 2.00
N GLY A 286 -9.55 -2.62 0.80
CA GLY A 286 -8.82 -3.05 -0.39
C GLY A 286 -7.69 -2.09 -0.75
N ARG A 287 -7.94 -0.78 -0.80
CA ARG A 287 -6.90 0.23 -1.04
C ARG A 287 -5.81 0.21 0.02
N PHE A 288 -6.20 0.06 1.28
CA PHE A 288 -5.26 -0.10 2.37
C PHE A 288 -4.34 -1.32 2.17
N LEU A 289 -4.91 -2.49 1.83
CA LEU A 289 -4.14 -3.71 1.59
C LEU A 289 -3.17 -3.58 0.42
N VAL A 290 -3.62 -3.00 -0.70
CA VAL A 290 -2.78 -2.76 -1.87
C VAL A 290 -1.62 -1.84 -1.50
N ARG A 291 -1.90 -0.73 -0.82
CA ARG A 291 -0.87 0.21 -0.38
C ARG A 291 0.09 -0.40 0.63
N MET A 292 -0.40 -1.25 1.55
CA MET A 292 0.45 -2.03 2.46
C MET A 292 1.36 -3.00 1.71
N ALA A 293 0.87 -3.68 0.66
CA ALA A 293 1.68 -4.59 -0.14
C ALA A 293 2.78 -3.85 -0.93
N GLU A 294 2.52 -2.61 -1.36
CA GLU A 294 3.52 -1.75 -2.00
C GLU A 294 4.63 -1.31 -1.03
N LEU A 295 4.23 -0.82 0.15
CA LEU A 295 5.16 -0.22 1.11
C LEU A 295 5.85 -1.24 2.01
N ASN A 296 5.13 -2.29 2.41
CA ASN A 296 5.57 -3.29 3.38
C ASN A 296 5.26 -4.73 2.91
N PRO A 297 5.81 -5.19 1.78
CA PRO A 297 5.50 -6.52 1.23
C PRO A 297 5.83 -7.65 2.21
N HIS A 298 6.88 -7.53 3.01
CA HIS A 298 7.26 -8.50 4.01
C HIS A 298 6.18 -8.73 5.09
N SER A 299 5.57 -7.65 5.62
CA SER A 299 4.49 -7.77 6.61
C SER A 299 3.24 -8.42 6.01
N VAL A 300 2.95 -8.12 4.74
CA VAL A 300 1.82 -8.75 4.02
C VAL A 300 2.10 -10.23 3.74
N LEU A 301 3.32 -10.59 3.31
CA LEU A 301 3.73 -11.99 3.10
C LEU A 301 3.59 -12.83 4.35
N LYS A 302 3.97 -12.33 5.52
CA LYS A 302 3.79 -13.02 6.80
C LYS A 302 2.33 -13.34 7.12
N GLN A 303 1.40 -12.51 6.71
CA GLN A 303 -0.03 -12.67 7.01
C GLN A 303 -0.84 -13.17 5.80
N ILE A 304 -0.18 -13.49 4.68
CA ILE A 304 -0.85 -13.81 3.42
C ILE A 304 -1.79 -15.03 3.52
N SER A 305 -1.42 -16.04 4.28
CA SER A 305 -2.24 -17.23 4.49
C SER A 305 -3.60 -16.92 5.11
N LEU A 306 -3.65 -15.95 6.02
CA LEU A 306 -4.90 -15.49 6.63
C LEU A 306 -5.71 -14.59 5.70
N LEU A 307 -5.04 -13.76 4.89
CA LEU A 307 -5.68 -12.85 3.94
C LEU A 307 -6.26 -13.57 2.72
N GLN A 308 -5.74 -14.76 2.38
CA GLN A 308 -6.16 -15.52 1.19
C GLN A 308 -7.67 -15.79 1.11
N LYS A 309 -8.35 -15.93 2.24
CA LYS A 309 -9.81 -16.11 2.25
C LYS A 309 -10.59 -14.99 1.57
N HIS A 310 -10.01 -13.79 1.47
CA HIS A 310 -10.64 -12.65 0.79
C HIS A 310 -10.62 -12.76 -0.73
N GLN A 311 -9.90 -13.74 -1.29
CA GLN A 311 -9.97 -14.04 -2.72
C GLN A 311 -11.34 -14.57 -3.14
N ASP A 312 -12.01 -15.29 -2.23
CA ASP A 312 -13.34 -15.86 -2.45
C ASP A 312 -14.43 -15.05 -1.76
N SER A 313 -14.12 -13.81 -1.34
CA SER A 313 -15.09 -12.90 -0.74
C SER A 313 -16.26 -12.62 -1.70
N GLU A 314 -17.47 -12.52 -1.18
CA GLU A 314 -18.65 -12.08 -1.95
C GLU A 314 -18.42 -10.67 -2.55
N SER A 315 -17.65 -9.83 -1.88
CA SER A 315 -17.34 -8.48 -2.31
C SER A 315 -16.30 -8.46 -3.44
N TYR A 316 -16.69 -8.09 -4.65
CA TYR A 316 -15.76 -7.97 -5.79
C TYR A 316 -14.63 -6.93 -5.57
N PRO A 317 -14.81 -5.80 -4.84
CA PRO A 317 -13.70 -4.89 -4.54
C PRO A 317 -12.60 -5.55 -3.72
N MET A 318 -12.95 -6.44 -2.77
CA MET A 318 -11.95 -7.21 -2.03
C MET A 318 -11.22 -8.22 -2.92
N ARG A 319 -11.95 -8.93 -3.81
CA ARG A 319 -11.30 -9.84 -4.77
C ARG A 319 -10.33 -9.07 -5.68
N ASN A 320 -10.72 -7.88 -6.17
CA ASN A 320 -9.83 -7.01 -6.96
C ASN A 320 -8.57 -6.62 -6.18
N ALA A 321 -8.73 -6.21 -4.92
CA ALA A 321 -7.60 -5.84 -4.09
C ALA A 321 -6.64 -7.03 -3.87
N MET A 322 -7.17 -8.23 -3.65
CA MET A 322 -6.33 -9.43 -3.49
C MET A 322 -5.55 -9.78 -4.76
N ILE A 323 -6.14 -9.57 -5.95
CA ILE A 323 -5.45 -9.72 -7.23
C ILE A 323 -4.28 -8.73 -7.35
N GLU A 324 -4.50 -7.48 -6.98
CA GLU A 324 -3.46 -6.45 -6.98
C GLU A 324 -2.35 -6.76 -5.99
N VAL A 325 -2.71 -7.17 -4.77
CA VAL A 325 -1.77 -7.60 -3.74
C VAL A 325 -0.90 -8.76 -4.25
N GLN A 326 -1.50 -9.77 -4.87
CA GLN A 326 -0.73 -10.88 -5.45
C GLN A 326 0.24 -10.42 -6.53
N GLY A 327 -0.19 -9.54 -7.44
CA GLY A 327 0.68 -8.96 -8.46
C GLY A 327 1.86 -8.19 -7.85
N LEU A 328 1.62 -7.41 -6.79
CA LEU A 328 2.67 -6.69 -6.07
C LEU A 328 3.63 -7.62 -5.33
N LEU A 329 3.13 -8.69 -4.73
CA LEU A 329 3.97 -9.70 -4.07
C LEU A 329 4.83 -10.49 -5.06
N ILE A 330 4.28 -10.89 -6.21
CA ILE A 330 5.05 -11.50 -7.31
C ILE A 330 6.17 -10.55 -7.74
N LYS A 331 5.85 -9.27 -7.96
CA LYS A 331 6.82 -8.24 -8.32
C LYS A 331 7.92 -8.10 -7.26
N SER A 332 7.54 -8.01 -5.99
CA SER A 332 8.48 -7.84 -4.88
C SER A 332 9.40 -9.04 -4.73
N LEU A 333 8.87 -10.27 -4.80
CA LEU A 333 9.65 -11.51 -4.74
C LEU A 333 10.57 -11.71 -5.95
N ALA A 334 10.14 -11.28 -7.13
CA ALA A 334 10.97 -11.34 -8.34
C ALA A 334 12.14 -10.36 -8.32
N LEU A 335 11.97 -9.20 -7.68
CA LEU A 335 13.02 -8.18 -7.56
C LEU A 335 13.91 -8.39 -6.34
N HIS A 336 13.36 -8.96 -5.26
CA HIS A 336 14.02 -9.18 -3.98
C HIS A 336 13.78 -10.62 -3.48
N PRO A 337 14.53 -11.61 -3.99
CA PRO A 337 14.37 -13.02 -3.61
C PRO A 337 14.50 -13.29 -2.11
N ASP A 338 15.29 -12.46 -1.41
CA ASP A 338 15.52 -12.58 0.03
C ASP A 338 14.24 -12.40 0.87
N LEU A 339 13.21 -11.71 0.34
CA LEU A 339 11.92 -11.57 1.02
C LEU A 339 11.17 -12.89 1.22
N GLY A 340 11.44 -13.89 0.36
CA GLY A 340 10.84 -15.23 0.40
C GLY A 340 11.64 -16.25 1.20
N ALA A 341 12.80 -15.88 1.72
CA ALA A 341 13.60 -16.76 2.55
C ALA A 341 12.89 -16.98 3.90
N THR A 342 12.27 -18.13 4.06
CA THR A 342 11.81 -18.61 5.37
C THR A 342 12.97 -19.32 6.03
N ASP A 343 13.18 -19.11 7.34
CA ASP A 343 14.19 -19.80 8.17
C ASP A 343 13.96 -21.32 8.32
N VAL A 344 13.08 -21.89 7.48
CA VAL A 344 12.78 -23.32 7.48
C VAL A 344 13.71 -24.00 6.51
N PRO A 345 14.56 -24.95 6.94
CA PRO A 345 15.37 -25.74 6.04
C PRO A 345 14.47 -26.50 5.05
N ALA A 346 14.86 -26.48 3.78
CA ALA A 346 14.15 -27.19 2.72
C ALA A 346 14.21 -28.70 2.99
N ASP A 347 13.12 -29.25 3.52
CA ASP A 347 12.92 -30.70 3.57
C ASP A 347 12.41 -31.14 2.20
N GLY A 348 13.29 -31.77 1.41
CA GLY A 348 12.88 -32.44 0.17
C GLY A 348 13.88 -32.28 -0.97
N ASP A 349 13.93 -33.28 -1.82
CA ASP A 349 14.75 -33.50 -3.02
C ASP A 349 14.49 -32.45 -4.16
N ASP A 350 13.80 -31.35 -3.88
CA ASP A 350 13.39 -30.35 -4.85
C ASP A 350 14.22 -29.07 -4.70
N ASP A 351 15.22 -28.93 -5.56
CA ASP A 351 16.19 -27.82 -5.64
C ASP A 351 15.56 -26.45 -5.95
N THR A 352 14.22 -26.35 -6.03
CA THR A 352 13.54 -25.09 -6.39
C THR A 352 13.54 -24.14 -5.19
N PRO A 353 14.07 -22.91 -5.32
CA PRO A 353 14.10 -21.94 -4.23
C PRO A 353 12.69 -21.62 -3.69
N ALA A 354 12.56 -21.48 -2.38
CA ALA A 354 11.28 -21.23 -1.70
C ALA A 354 10.49 -20.03 -2.28
N HIS A 355 11.20 -18.95 -2.64
CA HIS A 355 10.57 -17.78 -3.25
C HIS A 355 9.93 -18.10 -4.62
N ARG A 356 10.52 -19.02 -5.39
CA ARG A 356 9.99 -19.43 -6.69
C ARG A 356 8.67 -20.20 -6.53
N LYS A 357 8.61 -21.14 -5.59
CA LYS A 357 7.38 -21.87 -5.26
C LYS A 357 6.25 -20.92 -4.82
N GLN A 358 6.59 -19.88 -4.04
CA GLN A 358 5.62 -18.85 -3.65
C GLN A 358 5.12 -18.04 -4.85
N ILE A 359 6.02 -17.64 -5.75
CA ILE A 359 5.65 -16.92 -6.98
C ILE A 359 4.70 -17.78 -7.82
N ASP A 360 5.02 -19.05 -8.02
CA ASP A 360 4.19 -19.97 -8.81
C ASP A 360 2.79 -20.14 -8.21
N ALA A 361 2.70 -20.29 -6.87
CA ALA A 361 1.43 -20.37 -6.17
C ALA A 361 0.59 -19.06 -6.27
N PHE A 362 1.24 -17.89 -6.29
CA PHE A 362 0.53 -16.62 -6.51
C PHE A 362 0.05 -16.49 -7.95
N PHE A 363 0.84 -16.92 -8.94
CA PHE A 363 0.41 -16.94 -10.33
C PHE A 363 -0.79 -17.85 -10.55
N GLU A 364 -0.79 -19.09 -10.02
CA GLU A 364 -1.93 -19.99 -10.14
C GLU A 364 -3.23 -19.31 -9.70
N ARG A 365 -3.23 -18.74 -8.51
CA ARG A 365 -4.41 -18.07 -7.96
C ARG A 365 -4.82 -16.82 -8.74
N LEU A 366 -3.84 -16.06 -9.24
CA LEU A 366 -4.09 -14.90 -10.09
C LEU A 366 -4.77 -15.31 -11.40
N LEU A 367 -4.26 -16.37 -12.03
CA LEU A 367 -4.75 -16.87 -13.31
C LEU A 367 -6.16 -17.48 -13.22
N GLU A 368 -6.51 -18.12 -12.11
CA GLU A 368 -7.88 -18.58 -11.85
C GLU A 368 -8.92 -17.45 -11.94
N ARG A 369 -8.54 -16.21 -11.62
CA ARG A 369 -9.44 -15.04 -11.65
C ARG A 369 -9.79 -14.56 -13.05
N PHE A 370 -9.20 -15.10 -14.10
CA PHE A 370 -9.67 -14.89 -15.49
C PHE A 370 -11.08 -15.44 -15.72
N LEU A 371 -11.49 -16.41 -14.91
CA LEU A 371 -12.80 -17.06 -14.97
C LEU A 371 -13.77 -16.57 -13.88
N ASP A 372 -13.45 -15.48 -13.16
CA ASP A 372 -14.33 -14.93 -12.12
C ASP A 372 -15.69 -14.52 -12.69
N VAL A 373 -16.75 -14.68 -11.88
CA VAL A 373 -18.12 -14.32 -12.25
C VAL A 373 -18.22 -12.84 -12.62
N THR A 374 -17.48 -11.97 -11.91
CA THR A 374 -17.58 -10.51 -12.06
C THR A 374 -16.60 -10.01 -13.12
N THR A 375 -17.12 -9.29 -14.12
CA THR A 375 -16.33 -8.66 -15.18
C THR A 375 -15.19 -7.77 -14.65
N PHE A 376 -15.43 -7.02 -13.59
CA PHE A 376 -14.41 -6.14 -12.99
C PHE A 376 -13.21 -6.93 -12.45
N VAL A 377 -13.46 -8.12 -11.90
CA VAL A 377 -12.41 -9.01 -11.37
C VAL A 377 -11.61 -9.62 -12.52
N ARG A 378 -12.28 -10.13 -13.56
CA ARG A 378 -11.59 -10.63 -14.76
C ARG A 378 -10.72 -9.56 -15.41
N THR A 379 -11.27 -8.34 -15.58
CA THR A 379 -10.52 -7.21 -16.14
C THR A 379 -9.28 -6.88 -15.30
N ARG A 380 -9.41 -6.88 -13.97
CA ARG A 380 -8.29 -6.59 -13.08
C ARG A 380 -7.21 -7.67 -13.14
N ALA A 381 -7.59 -8.95 -13.21
CA ALA A 381 -6.64 -10.05 -13.37
C ALA A 381 -5.80 -9.89 -14.65
N VAL A 382 -6.45 -9.58 -15.77
CA VAL A 382 -5.77 -9.32 -17.04
C VAL A 382 -4.83 -8.12 -16.97
N GLN A 383 -5.25 -7.02 -16.31
CA GLN A 383 -4.43 -5.82 -16.13
C GLN A 383 -3.19 -6.09 -15.28
N VAL A 384 -3.33 -6.83 -14.19
CA VAL A 384 -2.20 -7.20 -13.33
C VAL A 384 -1.22 -8.09 -14.08
N CYS A 385 -1.69 -9.09 -14.83
CA CYS A 385 -0.85 -9.91 -15.69
C CYS A 385 -0.10 -9.08 -16.74
N ASN A 386 -0.76 -8.08 -17.33
CA ASN A 386 -0.11 -7.15 -18.26
C ASN A 386 1.07 -6.41 -17.59
N GLY A 387 0.89 -5.91 -16.38
CA GLY A 387 1.95 -5.25 -15.61
C GLY A 387 3.09 -6.19 -15.21
N LEU A 388 2.80 -7.48 -14.96
CA LEU A 388 3.83 -8.47 -14.63
C LEU A 388 4.72 -8.85 -15.81
N CYS A 389 4.25 -8.62 -17.05
CA CYS A 389 5.06 -8.84 -18.24
C CYS A 389 6.27 -7.90 -18.35
N ASP A 390 6.29 -6.77 -17.62
CA ASP A 390 7.41 -5.82 -17.60
C ASP A 390 8.56 -6.25 -16.67
N LEU A 391 8.36 -7.32 -15.91
CA LEU A 391 9.41 -7.82 -15.02
C LEU A 391 10.57 -8.43 -15.82
N PRO A 392 11.83 -8.24 -15.34
CA PRO A 392 13.01 -8.82 -15.98
C PRO A 392 13.02 -10.35 -15.91
N ALA A 393 12.29 -10.94 -14.96
CA ALA A 393 12.15 -12.39 -14.85
C ALA A 393 11.25 -12.94 -15.97
N ALA A 394 11.70 -13.99 -16.62
CA ALA A 394 11.07 -14.50 -17.85
C ALA A 394 9.73 -15.21 -17.63
N PHE A 395 9.55 -15.97 -16.55
CA PHE A 395 8.34 -16.76 -16.24
C PHE A 395 7.72 -17.49 -17.45
N PRO A 396 8.43 -18.34 -18.19
CA PRO A 396 7.97 -18.87 -19.47
C PRO A 396 6.68 -19.71 -19.35
N ALA A 397 6.56 -20.55 -18.35
CA ALA A 397 5.37 -21.38 -18.13
C ALA A 397 4.14 -20.52 -17.81
N GLN A 398 4.29 -19.51 -16.94
CA GLN A 398 3.22 -18.61 -16.58
C GLN A 398 2.81 -17.73 -17.76
N ARG A 399 3.78 -17.26 -18.59
CA ARG A 399 3.48 -16.49 -19.81
C ARG A 399 2.71 -17.32 -20.83
N LEU A 400 3.06 -18.59 -21.02
CA LEU A 400 2.30 -19.50 -21.88
C LEU A 400 0.84 -19.61 -21.38
N ARG A 401 0.66 -19.84 -20.07
CA ARG A 401 -0.65 -19.95 -19.48
C ARG A 401 -1.45 -18.65 -19.56
N MET A 402 -0.81 -17.47 -19.37
CA MET A 402 -1.42 -16.16 -19.60
C MET A 402 -1.89 -16.01 -21.04
N THR A 403 -1.11 -16.48 -22.02
CA THR A 403 -1.46 -16.41 -23.44
C THR A 403 -2.70 -17.26 -23.74
N GLU A 404 -2.75 -18.49 -23.24
CA GLU A 404 -3.93 -19.36 -23.39
C GLU A 404 -5.19 -18.71 -22.83
N LEU A 405 -5.12 -18.18 -21.60
CA LEU A 405 -6.26 -17.53 -20.95
C LEU A 405 -6.64 -16.20 -21.63
N ALA A 406 -5.65 -15.45 -22.14
CA ALA A 406 -5.92 -14.21 -22.86
C ALA A 406 -6.62 -14.49 -24.19
N VAL A 407 -6.23 -15.56 -24.91
CA VAL A 407 -6.92 -15.99 -26.14
C VAL A 407 -8.36 -16.42 -25.83
N GLN A 408 -8.59 -17.17 -24.76
CA GLN A 408 -9.95 -17.51 -24.32
C GLN A 408 -10.78 -16.26 -23.96
N ALA A 409 -10.14 -15.28 -23.32
CA ALA A 409 -10.79 -14.02 -22.92
C ALA A 409 -11.16 -13.10 -24.11
N LEU A 410 -10.68 -13.38 -25.34
CA LEU A 410 -11.15 -12.68 -26.55
C LEU A 410 -12.61 -12.96 -26.86
N GLU A 411 -13.17 -14.06 -26.35
CA GLU A 411 -14.58 -14.43 -26.50
C GLU A 411 -15.44 -14.03 -25.29
N ASP A 412 -14.88 -13.26 -24.33
CA ASP A 412 -15.62 -12.79 -23.16
C ASP A 412 -16.84 -11.92 -23.59
N LYS A 413 -17.93 -12.02 -22.82
CA LYS A 413 -19.14 -11.22 -23.05
C LYS A 413 -18.88 -9.72 -22.92
N SER A 414 -17.90 -9.32 -22.11
CA SER A 414 -17.56 -7.91 -21.85
C SER A 414 -16.48 -7.40 -22.79
N SER A 415 -16.77 -6.32 -23.49
CA SER A 415 -15.79 -5.60 -24.32
C SER A 415 -14.58 -5.09 -23.54
N HIS A 416 -14.76 -4.76 -22.26
CA HIS A 416 -13.63 -4.35 -21.40
C HIS A 416 -12.63 -5.50 -21.20
N VAL A 417 -13.12 -6.71 -20.95
CA VAL A 417 -12.25 -7.89 -20.77
C VAL A 417 -11.53 -8.19 -22.08
N ARG A 418 -12.28 -8.26 -23.20
CA ARG A 418 -11.70 -8.52 -24.53
C ARG A 418 -10.61 -7.52 -24.88
N ARG A 419 -10.88 -6.21 -24.71
CA ARG A 419 -9.86 -5.17 -24.94
C ARG A 419 -8.60 -5.38 -24.13
N HIS A 420 -8.71 -5.65 -22.82
CA HIS A 420 -7.53 -5.87 -21.98
C HIS A 420 -6.82 -7.16 -22.30
N ALA A 421 -7.54 -8.20 -22.74
CA ALA A 421 -6.95 -9.44 -23.24
C ALA A 421 -6.10 -9.19 -24.50
N ILE A 422 -6.60 -8.38 -25.45
CA ILE A 422 -5.83 -7.98 -26.63
C ILE A 422 -4.55 -7.23 -26.22
N LEU A 423 -4.66 -6.25 -25.31
CA LEU A 423 -3.50 -5.50 -24.82
C LEU A 423 -2.48 -6.42 -24.11
N LEU A 424 -2.95 -7.43 -23.39
CA LEU A 424 -2.09 -8.43 -22.78
C LEU A 424 -1.36 -9.27 -23.84
N LEU A 425 -2.05 -9.70 -24.90
CA LEU A 425 -1.43 -10.45 -26.00
C LEU A 425 -0.37 -9.61 -26.72
N VAL A 426 -0.64 -8.33 -26.98
CA VAL A 426 0.37 -7.39 -27.53
C VAL A 426 1.59 -7.33 -26.63
N LYS A 427 1.39 -7.19 -25.32
CA LYS A 427 2.47 -7.10 -24.35
C LYS A 427 3.29 -8.38 -24.27
N LEU A 428 2.63 -9.55 -24.30
CA LEU A 428 3.27 -10.84 -24.32
C LEU A 428 4.16 -11.05 -25.56
N ILE A 429 3.73 -10.56 -26.73
CA ILE A 429 4.55 -10.56 -27.95
C ILE A 429 5.75 -9.63 -27.79
N LEU A 430 5.55 -8.39 -27.32
CA LEU A 430 6.63 -7.41 -27.20
C LEU A 430 7.70 -7.81 -26.16
N THR A 431 7.31 -8.59 -25.15
CA THR A 431 8.19 -8.97 -24.03
C THR A 431 8.48 -10.47 -23.98
N HIS A 432 8.29 -11.21 -25.08
CA HIS A 432 8.50 -12.65 -25.10
C HIS A 432 9.98 -13.04 -24.82
N PRO A 433 10.23 -14.16 -24.12
CA PRO A 433 11.57 -14.55 -23.74
C PRO A 433 12.38 -15.21 -24.85
N TYR A 434 11.76 -15.47 -26.03
CA TYR A 434 12.33 -16.31 -27.09
C TYR A 434 13.28 -15.56 -28.05
N GLY A 435 13.62 -14.32 -27.77
CA GLY A 435 14.55 -13.53 -28.58
C GLY A 435 16.03 -13.80 -28.37
N ALA A 436 16.40 -14.40 -27.23
CA ALA A 436 17.78 -14.49 -26.78
C ALA A 436 18.70 -15.35 -27.71
N LEU A 437 18.16 -16.44 -28.26
CA LEU A 437 18.95 -17.37 -29.06
C LEU A 437 18.86 -17.15 -30.59
N TYR A 438 17.71 -16.67 -31.08
CA TYR A 438 17.41 -16.70 -32.52
C TYR A 438 16.84 -15.39 -33.08
N GLY A 439 17.07 -14.27 -32.41
CA GLY A 439 16.45 -12.99 -32.78
C GLY A 439 14.95 -12.94 -32.41
N GLY A 440 14.30 -11.82 -32.42
CA GLY A 440 12.94 -11.66 -31.91
C GLY A 440 11.81 -12.18 -32.81
N GLU A 441 12.09 -12.85 -33.95
CA GLU A 441 11.07 -13.29 -34.88
C GLU A 441 10.31 -14.52 -34.39
N LEU A 442 8.98 -14.53 -34.51
CA LEU A 442 8.07 -15.61 -34.13
C LEU A 442 7.48 -16.30 -35.35
N SER A 443 8.32 -16.67 -36.33
CA SER A 443 7.92 -17.41 -37.52
C SER A 443 7.80 -18.89 -37.21
N MET A 444 6.61 -19.47 -37.36
CA MET A 444 6.32 -20.89 -37.08
C MET A 444 7.23 -21.83 -37.88
N ASP A 445 7.42 -21.54 -39.16
CA ASP A 445 8.24 -22.40 -40.06
C ASP A 445 9.69 -22.44 -39.58
N ALA A 446 10.29 -21.28 -39.29
CA ALA A 446 11.65 -21.16 -38.83
C ALA A 446 11.87 -21.86 -37.47
N TRP A 447 10.90 -21.77 -36.56
CA TRP A 447 10.98 -22.40 -35.24
C TRP A 447 10.75 -23.93 -35.32
N SER A 448 9.86 -24.40 -36.21
CA SER A 448 9.63 -25.82 -36.45
C SER A 448 10.89 -26.50 -37.02
N GLU A 449 11.56 -25.85 -37.97
CA GLU A 449 12.84 -26.36 -38.52
C GLU A 449 13.92 -26.45 -37.44
N ARG A 450 14.05 -25.40 -36.60
CA ARG A 450 15.01 -25.37 -35.47
C ARG A 450 14.71 -26.46 -34.45
N HIS A 451 13.43 -26.61 -34.08
CA HIS A 451 12.99 -27.65 -33.16
C HIS A 451 13.35 -29.05 -33.67
N ALA A 452 13.05 -29.36 -34.95
CA ALA A 452 13.38 -30.62 -35.57
C ALA A 452 14.91 -30.89 -35.59
N ALA A 453 15.72 -29.84 -35.86
CA ALA A 453 17.16 -29.94 -35.82
C ALA A 453 17.71 -30.24 -34.42
N VAL A 454 17.17 -29.55 -33.38
CA VAL A 454 17.57 -29.79 -31.98
C VAL A 454 17.10 -31.14 -31.50
N GLN A 455 15.89 -31.57 -31.85
CA GLN A 455 15.36 -32.90 -31.53
C GLN A 455 16.23 -34.00 -32.11
N SER A 456 16.58 -33.91 -33.39
CA SER A 456 17.48 -34.91 -34.04
C SER A 456 18.85 -35.01 -33.35
N ARG A 457 19.41 -33.86 -32.93
CA ARG A 457 20.68 -33.85 -32.19
C ARG A 457 20.55 -34.45 -30.79
N LEU A 458 19.41 -34.20 -30.10
CA LEU A 458 19.13 -34.79 -28.80
C LEU A 458 18.96 -36.30 -28.89
N GLU A 459 18.19 -36.78 -29.87
CA GLU A 459 18.02 -38.23 -30.15
C GLU A 459 19.35 -38.93 -30.47
N GLN A 460 20.22 -38.27 -31.24
CA GLN A 460 21.56 -38.78 -31.52
C GLN A 460 22.43 -38.88 -30.25
N ALA A 461 22.41 -37.84 -29.42
CA ALA A 461 23.16 -37.82 -28.17
C ALA A 461 22.65 -38.90 -27.18
N GLU A 462 21.32 -39.05 -27.06
CA GLU A 462 20.71 -40.09 -26.23
C GLU A 462 20.94 -41.51 -26.78
N ALA A 463 20.95 -41.71 -28.12
CA ALA A 463 21.26 -42.98 -28.76
C ALA A 463 22.71 -43.44 -28.54
N VAL A 464 23.66 -42.50 -28.49
CA VAL A 464 25.05 -42.80 -28.13
C VAL A 464 25.14 -43.29 -26.68
N LEU A 465 24.31 -42.81 -25.80
CA LEU A 465 24.27 -43.20 -24.39
C LEU A 465 23.61 -44.57 -24.14
N THR A 466 22.62 -44.91 -24.97
CA THR A 466 21.86 -46.17 -24.85
C THR A 466 22.46 -47.31 -25.67
N ARG A 467 23.57 -47.08 -26.39
CA ARG A 467 24.18 -48.10 -27.20
C ARG A 467 24.79 -49.20 -26.30
N PRO A 468 24.24 -50.41 -26.26
CA PRO A 468 24.87 -51.50 -25.54
C PRO A 468 26.21 -51.77 -26.20
N LEU A 469 27.24 -52.02 -25.40
CA LEU A 469 28.51 -52.55 -25.85
C LEU A 469 28.25 -53.96 -26.50
N THR A 470 27.88 -53.97 -27.78
CA THR A 470 27.81 -55.19 -28.54
C THR A 470 29.24 -55.58 -28.94
N ASP A 471 29.65 -56.71 -28.43
CA ASP A 471 30.91 -57.43 -28.72
C ASP A 471 31.26 -57.38 -30.21
N GLU A 472 32.35 -56.70 -30.54
CA GLU A 472 33.08 -57.09 -31.72
C GLU A 472 33.86 -58.41 -31.38
N GLU A 473 33.37 -59.52 -31.89
CA GLU A 473 34.12 -60.80 -31.92
C GLU A 473 35.49 -60.58 -32.56
N GLY A 474 36.51 -60.62 -31.75
CA GLY A 474 37.90 -60.61 -32.16
C GLY A 474 38.74 -61.38 -31.15
N THR A 475 38.86 -62.64 -31.40
CA THR A 475 39.70 -63.62 -30.73
C THR A 475 41.06 -63.08 -30.28
N ALA A 476 41.35 -63.14 -28.96
CA ALA A 476 42.69 -63.50 -28.43
C ALA A 476 42.56 -63.76 -26.91
N GLU A 477 42.90 -65.00 -26.55
CA GLU A 477 43.09 -65.48 -25.19
C GLU A 477 44.19 -64.68 -24.48
N ALA A 478 43.87 -64.12 -23.30
CA ALA A 478 44.84 -63.96 -22.21
C ALA A 478 44.11 -63.62 -20.92
N ASP A 479 44.21 -64.53 -20.00
CA ASP A 479 44.07 -64.51 -18.56
C ASP A 479 44.40 -63.14 -17.93
N VAL A 480 43.55 -62.63 -17.03
CA VAL A 480 43.88 -62.08 -15.72
C VAL A 480 42.72 -61.25 -15.14
N SER A 481 42.23 -61.68 -13.96
CA SER A 481 41.65 -60.92 -12.80
C SER A 481 40.46 -60.02 -13.03
N GLN A 482 39.34 -60.45 -12.46
CA GLN A 482 38.20 -59.61 -11.97
C GLN A 482 38.68 -58.43 -11.15
N SER A 483 38.44 -57.22 -11.64
CA SER A 483 38.23 -56.04 -10.82
C SER A 483 37.42 -55.01 -11.60
N ASP A 484 36.21 -54.71 -11.12
CA ASP A 484 35.47 -53.45 -11.29
C ASP A 484 35.42 -52.82 -12.70
N LEU A 485 34.60 -53.38 -13.60
CA LEU A 485 34.10 -52.65 -14.75
C LEU A 485 32.81 -51.90 -14.34
N ALA A 486 33.00 -50.73 -13.70
CA ALA A 486 31.97 -49.72 -13.68
C ALA A 486 31.70 -49.25 -15.12
N PRO A 487 30.44 -49.01 -15.53
CA PRO A 487 30.15 -48.46 -16.85
C PRO A 487 30.97 -47.18 -17.07
N PRO A 488 31.43 -46.89 -18.31
CA PRO A 488 32.24 -45.72 -18.57
C PRO A 488 31.47 -44.46 -18.08
N ALA A 489 31.98 -43.86 -17.02
CA ALA A 489 31.42 -42.63 -16.48
C ALA A 489 31.48 -41.58 -17.60
N MET A 490 30.32 -41.11 -18.02
CA MET A 490 30.21 -39.99 -18.96
C MET A 490 31.18 -38.90 -18.54
N SER A 491 31.88 -38.27 -19.47
CA SER A 491 32.66 -37.10 -19.15
C SER A 491 31.68 -36.00 -18.68
N SER A 492 32.08 -35.21 -17.71
CA SER A 492 31.26 -34.07 -17.21
C SER A 492 30.84 -33.16 -18.37
N ALA A 493 31.67 -33.06 -19.42
CA ALA A 493 31.40 -32.28 -20.61
C ALA A 493 30.22 -32.84 -21.45
N ASP A 494 30.10 -34.16 -21.56
CA ASP A 494 29.01 -34.80 -22.33
C ASP A 494 27.68 -34.68 -21.58
N GLN A 495 27.72 -34.74 -20.24
CA GLN A 495 26.55 -34.51 -19.40
C GLN A 495 26.06 -33.06 -19.50
N GLU A 496 26.96 -32.09 -19.46
CA GLU A 496 26.65 -30.69 -19.65
C GLU A 496 26.04 -30.41 -21.03
N GLN A 497 26.59 -31.00 -22.09
CA GLN A 497 26.03 -30.87 -23.45
C GLN A 497 24.61 -31.46 -23.54
N LEU A 498 24.37 -32.62 -22.94
CA LEU A 498 23.04 -33.22 -22.92
C LEU A 498 22.01 -32.34 -22.19
N VAL A 499 22.37 -31.82 -21.02
CA VAL A 499 21.52 -30.89 -20.26
C VAL A 499 21.22 -29.66 -21.10
N GLN A 500 22.21 -29.08 -21.77
CA GLN A 500 22.04 -27.91 -22.62
C GLN A 500 21.13 -28.21 -23.84
N LEU A 501 21.27 -29.38 -24.48
CA LEU A 501 20.37 -29.79 -25.56
C LEU A 501 18.93 -29.98 -25.09
N ARG A 502 18.71 -30.58 -23.93
CA ARG A 502 17.37 -30.75 -23.34
C ARG A 502 16.74 -29.39 -23.02
N LEU A 503 17.51 -28.47 -22.43
CA LEU A 503 17.04 -27.10 -22.16
C LEU A 503 16.68 -26.37 -23.46
N THR A 504 17.51 -26.51 -24.51
CA THR A 504 17.23 -25.88 -25.81
C THR A 504 16.00 -26.48 -26.47
N HIS A 505 15.82 -27.81 -26.38
CA HIS A 505 14.64 -28.51 -26.90
C HIS A 505 13.36 -28.02 -26.20
N THR A 506 13.38 -27.96 -24.87
CA THR A 506 12.27 -27.42 -24.08
C THR A 506 11.96 -25.97 -24.46
N TYR A 507 12.98 -25.12 -24.58
CA TYR A 507 12.84 -23.75 -25.03
C TYR A 507 12.17 -23.59 -26.40
N CYS A 508 12.59 -24.43 -27.40
CA CYS A 508 11.96 -24.45 -28.71
C CYS A 508 10.51 -24.97 -28.66
N THR A 509 10.26 -26.01 -27.86
CA THR A 509 8.92 -26.56 -27.66
C THR A 509 7.96 -25.52 -27.07
N ASP A 510 8.39 -24.78 -26.05
CA ASP A 510 7.60 -23.76 -25.41
C ASP A 510 7.35 -22.55 -26.34
N ALA A 511 8.35 -22.19 -27.17
CA ALA A 511 8.19 -21.16 -28.21
C ALA A 511 7.12 -21.58 -29.23
N LEU A 512 7.14 -22.84 -29.72
CA LEU A 512 6.13 -23.37 -30.64
C LEU A 512 4.73 -23.38 -30.03
N LYS A 513 4.58 -23.80 -28.75
CA LYS A 513 3.30 -23.74 -28.02
C LYS A 513 2.78 -22.32 -27.91
N PHE A 514 3.67 -21.37 -27.59
CA PHE A 514 3.32 -19.94 -27.48
C PHE A 514 2.80 -19.39 -28.82
N MET A 515 3.53 -19.64 -29.92
CA MET A 515 3.11 -19.22 -31.25
C MET A 515 1.80 -19.86 -31.70
N THR A 516 1.64 -21.17 -31.50
CA THR A 516 0.39 -21.90 -31.82
C THR A 516 -0.81 -21.29 -31.05
N CYS A 517 -0.58 -20.91 -29.79
CA CYS A 517 -1.61 -20.27 -28.98
C CYS A 517 -2.00 -18.89 -29.54
N LEU A 518 -1.03 -18.06 -29.93
CA LEU A 518 -1.28 -16.76 -30.56
C LEU A 518 -2.04 -16.90 -31.88
N GLU A 519 -1.66 -17.85 -32.74
CA GLU A 519 -2.31 -18.11 -34.03
C GLU A 519 -3.78 -18.50 -33.87
N ARG A 520 -4.14 -19.24 -32.83
CA ARG A 520 -5.54 -19.54 -32.50
C ARG A 520 -6.35 -18.30 -32.20
N GLY A 521 -5.74 -17.21 -31.69
CA GLY A 521 -6.39 -15.93 -31.43
C GLY A 521 -6.62 -15.10 -32.69
N VAL A 522 -5.82 -15.29 -33.75
CA VAL A 522 -5.87 -14.45 -34.96
C VAL A 522 -7.26 -14.38 -35.59
N PRO A 523 -8.00 -15.50 -35.86
CA PRO A 523 -9.31 -15.43 -36.49
C PRO A 523 -10.34 -14.69 -35.62
N ILE A 524 -10.26 -14.80 -34.30
CA ILE A 524 -11.13 -14.08 -33.37
C ILE A 524 -10.84 -12.57 -33.43
N LEU A 525 -9.55 -12.21 -33.45
CA LEU A 525 -9.11 -10.81 -33.55
C LEU A 525 -9.51 -10.16 -34.89
N VAL A 526 -9.50 -10.90 -36.00
CA VAL A 526 -10.01 -10.42 -37.28
C VAL A 526 -11.50 -10.09 -37.17
N GLN A 527 -12.30 -10.91 -36.48
CA GLN A 527 -13.71 -10.60 -36.23
C GLN A 527 -13.88 -9.36 -35.34
N LEU A 528 -13.00 -9.16 -34.34
CA LEU A 528 -13.04 -8.00 -33.44
C LEU A 528 -12.69 -6.67 -34.16
N LEU A 529 -12.02 -6.69 -35.32
CA LEU A 529 -11.85 -5.50 -36.17
C LEU A 529 -13.21 -4.96 -36.68
N ALA A 530 -14.24 -5.79 -36.78
CA ALA A 530 -15.60 -5.38 -37.15
C ALA A 530 -16.49 -5.03 -35.94
N SER A 531 -15.89 -4.95 -34.69
CA SER A 531 -16.64 -4.61 -33.49
C SER A 531 -17.19 -3.19 -33.54
N THR A 532 -18.34 -2.99 -32.89
CA THR A 532 -18.94 -1.65 -32.70
C THR A 532 -18.16 -0.83 -31.64
N ASN A 533 -17.31 -1.47 -30.82
CA ASN A 533 -16.52 -0.80 -29.81
C ASN A 533 -15.19 -0.32 -30.39
N LYS A 534 -15.08 1.00 -30.61
CA LYS A 534 -13.88 1.65 -31.13
C LYS A 534 -12.58 1.27 -30.38
N ALA A 535 -12.65 1.12 -29.06
CA ALA A 535 -11.47 0.80 -28.26
C ALA A 535 -10.98 -0.65 -28.46
N GLU A 536 -11.87 -1.59 -28.78
CA GLU A 536 -11.51 -2.95 -29.18
C GLU A 536 -10.88 -2.97 -30.57
N VAL A 537 -11.48 -2.24 -31.52
CA VAL A 537 -10.94 -2.12 -32.87
C VAL A 537 -9.52 -1.58 -32.85
N LEU A 538 -9.27 -0.47 -32.12
CA LEU A 538 -7.93 0.09 -31.98
C LEU A 538 -6.92 -0.87 -31.34
N ALA A 539 -7.32 -1.61 -30.30
CA ALA A 539 -6.48 -2.61 -29.67
C ALA A 539 -6.17 -3.78 -30.64
N SER A 540 -7.17 -4.23 -31.43
CA SER A 540 -6.97 -5.27 -32.45
C SER A 540 -6.04 -4.81 -33.58
N MET A 541 -6.13 -3.56 -34.00
CA MET A 541 -5.21 -2.97 -34.98
C MET A 541 -3.77 -2.96 -34.46
N GLU A 542 -3.57 -2.58 -33.20
CA GLU A 542 -2.25 -2.60 -32.57
C GLU A 542 -1.69 -4.03 -32.47
N PHE A 543 -2.56 -5.00 -32.15
CA PHE A 543 -2.15 -6.40 -32.16
C PHE A 543 -1.64 -6.83 -33.55
N PHE A 544 -2.38 -6.55 -34.63
CA PHE A 544 -1.97 -6.95 -35.97
C PHE A 544 -0.72 -6.23 -36.46
N ARG A 545 -0.52 -4.96 -36.07
CA ARG A 545 0.73 -4.24 -36.34
C ARG A 545 1.92 -4.97 -35.72
N VAL A 546 1.83 -5.30 -34.43
CA VAL A 546 2.90 -5.99 -33.70
C VAL A 546 3.06 -7.44 -34.21
N ALA A 547 1.95 -8.17 -34.41
CA ALA A 547 1.99 -9.54 -34.91
C ALA A 547 2.66 -9.64 -36.30
N TYR A 548 2.43 -8.67 -37.17
CA TYR A 548 3.09 -8.59 -38.47
C TYR A 548 4.59 -8.31 -38.35
N GLU A 549 4.99 -7.40 -37.47
CA GLU A 549 6.39 -7.08 -37.19
C GLU A 549 7.17 -8.32 -36.70
N TYR A 550 6.55 -9.12 -35.83
CA TYR A 550 7.12 -10.35 -35.29
C TYR A 550 6.92 -11.60 -36.17
N LYS A 551 6.35 -11.44 -37.38
CA LYS A 551 6.12 -12.53 -38.37
C LYS A 551 5.21 -13.65 -37.87
N ILE A 552 4.21 -13.33 -37.06
CA ILE A 552 3.19 -14.31 -36.64
C ILE A 552 2.33 -14.72 -37.84
N HIS A 553 2.15 -16.04 -38.00
CA HIS A 553 1.36 -16.59 -39.11
C HIS A 553 -0.10 -16.08 -39.05
N GLY A 554 -0.67 -15.75 -40.19
CA GLY A 554 -2.04 -15.18 -40.30
C GLY A 554 -2.15 -13.69 -39.97
N ALA A 555 -1.12 -13.02 -39.45
CA ALA A 555 -1.17 -11.59 -39.17
C ALA A 555 -1.46 -10.73 -40.40
N ILE A 556 -1.03 -11.17 -41.59
CA ILE A 556 -1.25 -10.47 -42.85
C ILE A 556 -2.75 -10.36 -43.20
N ASP A 557 -3.56 -11.34 -42.81
CA ASP A 557 -5.02 -11.29 -43.08
C ASP A 557 -5.69 -10.23 -42.23
N GLY A 558 -5.25 -10.04 -40.98
CA GLY A 558 -5.67 -8.95 -40.13
C GLY A 558 -5.26 -7.58 -40.69
N VAL A 559 -4.00 -7.46 -41.18
CA VAL A 559 -3.53 -6.22 -41.84
C VAL A 559 -4.37 -5.91 -43.07
N ARG A 560 -4.71 -6.91 -43.90
CA ARG A 560 -5.62 -6.72 -45.04
C ARG A 560 -7.03 -6.28 -44.62
N ALA A 561 -7.57 -6.88 -43.56
CA ALA A 561 -8.88 -6.49 -43.01
C ALA A 561 -8.89 -5.05 -42.49
N MET A 562 -7.77 -4.53 -41.95
CA MET A 562 -7.65 -3.13 -41.50
C MET A 562 -7.81 -2.12 -42.63
N ILE A 563 -7.49 -2.48 -43.89
CA ILE A 563 -7.62 -1.56 -45.05
C ILE A 563 -9.08 -1.06 -45.20
N HIS A 564 -10.06 -1.90 -44.89
CA HIS A 564 -11.47 -1.52 -44.96
C HIS A 564 -11.87 -0.48 -43.89
N LEU A 565 -11.11 -0.36 -42.80
CA LEU A 565 -11.39 0.58 -41.73
C LEU A 565 -11.03 2.04 -42.09
N ILE A 566 -10.26 2.27 -43.15
CA ILE A 566 -9.93 3.60 -43.67
C ILE A 566 -11.18 4.41 -44.00
N TRP A 567 -12.24 3.73 -44.44
CA TRP A 567 -13.51 4.33 -44.86
C TRP A 567 -14.48 4.61 -43.71
N THR A 568 -14.17 4.20 -42.49
CA THR A 568 -14.99 4.47 -41.30
C THR A 568 -14.74 5.89 -40.79
N LYS A 569 -15.81 6.72 -40.78
CA LYS A 569 -15.74 8.15 -40.41
C LYS A 569 -15.16 8.45 -39.03
N ASP A 570 -15.20 7.46 -38.14
CA ASP A 570 -14.80 7.62 -36.72
C ASP A 570 -13.40 7.15 -36.41
N LEU A 571 -12.70 6.50 -37.31
CA LEU A 571 -11.35 6.02 -37.17
C LEU A 571 -10.41 6.91 -37.98
N SER A 572 -9.89 7.96 -37.37
CA SER A 572 -8.82 8.76 -37.96
C SER A 572 -7.50 7.95 -37.89
N LEU A 573 -7.16 7.27 -38.99
CA LEU A 573 -5.91 6.53 -39.19
C LEU A 573 -4.67 7.43 -39.27
N ILE A 574 -4.84 8.75 -39.16
CA ILE A 574 -3.72 9.74 -39.24
C ILE A 574 -2.79 9.65 -38.03
N HIS A 575 -3.14 8.93 -36.96
CA HIS A 575 -2.36 8.80 -35.74
C HIS A 575 -1.82 7.36 -35.49
N ILE A 576 -1.84 6.50 -36.46
CA ILE A 576 -1.17 5.20 -36.48
C ILE A 576 -0.03 5.27 -37.53
#